data_a006a4494a6cc19b19820ee4993269b7
#
_entry.id   a006a4494a6cc19b19820ee4993269b7
#
_cell.length_a   1.000
_cell.length_b   1.000
_cell.length_c   1.000
_cell.angle_alpha   90.00
_cell.angle_beta   90.00
_cell.angle_gamma   90.00
#
_symmetry.space_group_name_H-M   'P 1'
#
loop_
_entity.id
_entity.type
_entity.pdbx_description
1 polymer ?
#
loop_
_entity_poly.entity_id
_entity_poly.type
_entity_poly.pdbx_seq_one_letter_code
_entity_poly.pdbx_strand_id
1 'polypeptide(L)'
;TFVADDIDFQKVEEASLFHFGYPPLMEALYANEGEGLMQLMQRVQEKGAATSLDLAAVDPNAKAGKIRWDIILKKTLPYVDFFVPSIEEICFMIDRDKFEELQVRAHGGDITDVLDIEKDVKPLAEKCMKLGCKVLLLKCGAKGMYLQTASKEKLAQISSRVELDADAWADRSLFER
;
A
#
# COMPACT_ATOMS: atom_id res chain seq x y z
N THR A 1 17.55 -2.52 15.38
CA THR A 1 16.18 -2.82 14.87
C THR A 1 15.39 -1.52 14.87
N PHE A 2 14.90 -1.08 13.70
CA PHE A 2 14.10 0.14 13.56
C PHE A 2 12.73 -0.05 14.26
N VAL A 3 12.31 0.97 15.02
CA VAL A 3 10.98 1.05 15.66
C VAL A 3 10.36 2.43 15.41
N ALA A 4 9.05 2.57 15.62
CA ALA A 4 8.36 3.84 15.41
C ALA A 4 8.95 5.01 16.22
N ASP A 5 9.54 4.74 17.39
CA ASP A 5 10.15 5.75 18.23
C ASP A 5 11.51 6.28 17.74
N ASP A 6 12.09 5.65 16.71
CA ASP A 6 13.28 6.19 16.02
C ASP A 6 12.93 7.36 15.09
N ILE A 7 11.64 7.62 14.84
CA ILE A 7 11.17 8.74 14.03
C ILE A 7 11.14 10.03 14.85
N ASP A 8 11.73 11.08 14.29
CA ASP A 8 11.61 12.43 14.82
C ASP A 8 10.24 13.03 14.47
N PHE A 9 9.26 12.84 15.36
CA PHE A 9 7.90 13.33 15.16
C PHE A 9 7.76 14.85 15.19
N GLN A 10 8.78 15.61 15.63
CA GLN A 10 8.78 17.06 15.49
C GLN A 10 8.97 17.44 14.02
N LYS A 11 9.85 16.74 13.30
CA LYS A 11 10.00 16.93 11.84
C LYS A 11 8.78 16.47 11.05
N VAL A 12 8.12 15.40 11.49
CA VAL A 12 6.86 14.96 10.88
C VAL A 12 5.78 16.03 11.02
N GLU A 13 5.72 16.72 12.15
CA GLU A 13 4.76 17.82 12.40
C GLU A 13 4.94 19.01 11.45
N GLU A 14 6.14 19.20 10.89
CA GLU A 14 6.45 20.24 9.90
C GLU A 14 6.24 19.76 8.44
N ALA A 15 6.13 18.45 8.23
CA ALA A 15 6.04 17.86 6.89
C ALA A 15 4.63 17.91 6.32
N SER A 16 4.50 18.04 4.99
CA SER A 16 3.24 17.86 4.29
C SER A 16 2.91 16.39 4.08
N LEU A 17 3.93 15.59 3.79
CA LEU A 17 3.81 14.16 3.50
C LEU A 17 4.92 13.38 4.21
N PHE A 18 4.55 12.30 4.88
CA PHE A 18 5.46 11.27 5.39
C PHE A 18 5.36 10.02 4.51
N HIS A 19 6.46 9.71 3.82
CA HIS A 19 6.55 8.48 3.03
C HIS A 19 7.34 7.42 3.80
N PHE A 20 6.77 6.23 3.93
CA PHE A 20 7.41 5.09 4.54
C PHE A 20 7.48 3.91 3.57
N GLY A 21 8.66 3.31 3.47
CA GLY A 21 8.90 2.18 2.57
C GLY A 21 9.41 0.93 3.29
N TYR A 22 9.10 -0.21 2.70
CA TYR A 22 9.71 -1.51 2.98
C TYR A 22 9.48 -2.09 4.39
N PRO A 23 8.27 -2.00 4.97
CA PRO A 23 7.98 -2.59 6.28
C PRO A 23 8.29 -4.10 6.37
N PRO A 24 8.24 -4.93 5.30
CA PRO A 24 8.62 -6.33 5.38
C PRO A 24 10.09 -6.58 5.76
N LEU A 25 10.95 -5.59 5.64
CA LEU A 25 12.35 -5.69 6.05
C LEU A 25 12.58 -5.36 7.54
N MET A 26 11.52 -4.95 8.27
CA MET A 26 11.62 -4.44 9.65
C MET A 26 10.72 -5.23 10.59
N GLU A 27 11.32 -6.26 11.25
CA GLU A 27 10.56 -7.19 12.08
C GLU A 27 9.71 -6.51 13.15
N ALA A 28 10.21 -5.47 13.80
CA ALA A 28 9.46 -4.74 14.84
C ALA A 28 8.16 -4.10 14.32
N LEU A 29 8.07 -3.81 13.02
CA LEU A 29 6.88 -3.19 12.42
C LEU A 29 5.82 -4.22 12.03
N TYR A 30 6.21 -5.44 11.64
CA TYR A 30 5.25 -6.49 11.29
C TYR A 30 4.97 -7.50 12.40
N ALA A 31 5.74 -7.49 13.51
CA ALA A 31 5.44 -8.28 14.68
C ALA A 31 4.07 -7.94 15.28
N ASN A 32 3.51 -8.85 16.06
CA ASN A 32 2.20 -8.66 16.73
C ASN A 32 1.09 -8.20 15.75
N GLU A 33 1.01 -8.88 14.61
CA GLU A 33 0.03 -8.55 13.56
C GLU A 33 0.14 -7.09 13.06
N GLY A 34 1.36 -6.55 12.99
CA GLY A 34 1.64 -5.24 12.44
C GLY A 34 1.28 -4.05 13.33
N GLU A 35 1.16 -4.27 14.63
CA GLU A 35 0.84 -3.20 15.58
C GLU A 35 1.82 -2.00 15.46
N GLY A 36 3.12 -2.28 15.32
CA GLY A 36 4.14 -1.24 15.16
C GLY A 36 3.95 -0.40 13.90
N LEU A 37 3.61 -1.03 12.77
CA LEU A 37 3.35 -0.31 11.51
C LEU A 37 2.07 0.52 11.59
N MET A 38 1.01 -0.05 12.12
CA MET A 38 -0.28 0.64 12.30
C MET A 38 -0.11 1.86 13.20
N GLN A 39 0.53 1.71 14.36
CA GLN A 39 0.78 2.81 15.29
C GLN A 39 1.66 3.92 14.67
N LEU A 40 2.67 3.53 13.86
CA LEU A 40 3.50 4.51 13.14
C LEU A 40 2.65 5.39 12.23
N MET A 41 1.82 4.79 11.37
CA MET A 41 0.97 5.55 10.44
C MET A 41 -0.07 6.41 11.17
N GLN A 42 -0.68 5.87 12.22
CA GLN A 42 -1.63 6.62 13.05
C GLN A 42 -0.97 7.86 13.69
N ARG A 43 0.20 7.71 14.32
CA ARG A 43 0.94 8.83 14.94
C ARG A 43 1.33 9.89 13.93
N VAL A 44 1.67 9.51 12.69
CA VAL A 44 1.96 10.46 11.61
C VAL A 44 0.72 11.28 11.27
N GLN A 45 -0.44 10.66 11.12
CA GLN A 45 -1.69 11.39 10.88
C GLN A 45 -2.05 12.32 12.05
N GLU A 46 -1.86 11.89 13.29
CA GLU A 46 -2.08 12.71 14.50
C GLU A 46 -1.19 13.96 14.51
N LYS A 47 -0.01 13.92 13.87
CA LYS A 47 0.87 15.06 13.64
C LYS A 47 0.45 15.95 12.47
N GLY A 48 -0.58 15.57 11.74
CA GLY A 48 -1.16 16.34 10.66
C GLY A 48 -0.45 16.21 9.31
N ALA A 49 0.52 15.32 9.16
CA ALA A 49 1.10 15.00 7.87
C ALA A 49 0.23 13.97 7.13
N ALA A 50 0.18 14.06 5.81
CA ALA A 50 -0.35 12.99 4.99
C ALA A 50 0.58 11.77 5.03
N THR A 51 0.02 10.58 4.85
CA THR A 51 0.77 9.32 4.91
C THR A 51 0.89 8.66 3.54
N SER A 52 2.07 8.14 3.25
CA SER A 52 2.33 7.32 2.07
C SER A 52 3.07 6.05 2.46
N LEU A 53 2.61 4.90 1.94
CA LEU A 53 3.20 3.60 2.22
C LEU A 53 3.57 2.89 0.92
N ASP A 54 4.82 2.45 0.82
CA ASP A 54 5.30 1.48 -0.16
C ASP A 54 5.61 0.15 0.54
N LEU A 55 5.65 -0.93 -0.23
CA LEU A 55 5.99 -2.26 0.27
C LEU A 55 7.36 -2.72 -0.26
N ALA A 56 7.70 -3.96 0.00
CA ALA A 56 8.83 -4.65 -0.61
C ALA A 56 8.43 -6.08 -0.93
N ALA A 57 9.05 -6.66 -1.95
CA ALA A 57 8.92 -8.07 -2.24
C ALA A 57 9.35 -8.90 -1.02
N VAL A 58 8.60 -9.96 -0.74
CA VAL A 58 8.82 -10.83 0.41
C VAL A 58 9.30 -12.19 -0.07
N ASP A 59 10.44 -12.64 0.44
CA ASP A 59 10.85 -14.03 0.25
C ASP A 59 9.87 -14.96 0.99
N PRO A 60 9.18 -15.88 0.28
CA PRO A 60 8.23 -16.82 0.88
C PRO A 60 8.83 -17.70 1.98
N ASN A 61 10.15 -17.94 1.94
CA ASN A 61 10.87 -18.77 2.90
C ASN A 61 11.34 -18.00 4.14
N ALA A 62 11.44 -16.68 4.03
CA ALA A 62 11.82 -15.81 5.15
C ALA A 62 10.71 -15.72 6.21
N LYS A 63 11.03 -15.19 7.38
CA LYS A 63 10.07 -14.95 8.46
C LYS A 63 8.90 -14.09 8.00
N ALA A 64 9.18 -12.99 7.27
CA ALA A 64 8.18 -12.10 6.71
C ALA A 64 7.24 -12.80 5.70
N GLY A 65 7.69 -13.83 4.99
CA GLY A 65 6.87 -14.61 4.04
C GLY A 65 5.80 -15.47 4.69
N LYS A 66 5.92 -15.75 5.99
CA LYS A 66 4.98 -16.56 6.77
C LYS A 66 3.98 -15.74 7.58
N ILE A 67 4.06 -14.41 7.46
CA ILE A 67 3.21 -13.47 8.19
C ILE A 67 1.85 -13.31 7.47
N ARG A 68 0.82 -13.04 8.23
CA ARG A 68 -0.53 -12.71 7.76
C ARG A 68 -0.60 -11.22 7.38
N TRP A 69 0.00 -10.89 6.22
CA TRP A 69 0.01 -9.52 5.70
C TRP A 69 -1.39 -8.96 5.44
N ASP A 70 -2.35 -9.82 5.11
CA ASP A 70 -3.76 -9.44 4.98
C ASP A 70 -4.32 -8.82 6.26
N ILE A 71 -3.96 -9.34 7.45
CA ILE A 71 -4.35 -8.78 8.74
C ILE A 71 -3.62 -7.46 8.99
N ILE A 72 -2.31 -7.40 8.74
CA ILE A 72 -1.49 -6.20 8.93
C ILE A 72 -2.02 -5.05 8.07
N LEU A 73 -2.22 -5.30 6.77
CA LEU A 73 -2.69 -4.27 5.85
C LEU A 73 -4.11 -3.82 6.18
N LYS A 74 -4.99 -4.73 6.62
CA LYS A 74 -6.34 -4.36 7.09
C LYS A 74 -6.31 -3.41 8.29
N LYS A 75 -5.34 -3.56 9.21
CA LYS A 75 -5.16 -2.66 10.36
C LYS A 75 -4.50 -1.35 9.97
N THR A 76 -3.57 -1.37 9.02
CA THR A 76 -2.71 -0.23 8.69
C THR A 76 -3.32 0.70 7.65
N LEU A 77 -3.93 0.16 6.57
CA LEU A 77 -4.38 0.95 5.43
C LEU A 77 -5.46 2.01 5.74
N PRO A 78 -6.30 1.90 6.79
CA PRO A 78 -7.14 3.02 7.22
C PRO A 78 -6.36 4.28 7.60
N TYR A 79 -5.09 4.16 7.98
CA TYR A 79 -4.19 5.26 8.32
C TYR A 79 -3.23 5.64 7.17
N VAL A 80 -3.47 5.12 5.96
CA VAL A 80 -2.64 5.39 4.78
C VAL A 80 -3.44 6.18 3.75
N ASP A 81 -2.95 7.38 3.42
CA ASP A 81 -3.57 8.22 2.41
C ASP A 81 -3.18 7.78 1.00
N PHE A 82 -1.89 7.55 0.77
CA PHE A 82 -1.33 7.12 -0.52
C PHE A 82 -0.66 5.74 -0.37
N PHE A 83 -1.20 4.74 -1.03
CA PHE A 83 -0.66 3.38 -1.02
C PHE A 83 -0.05 3.06 -2.38
N VAL A 84 1.26 2.72 -2.43
CA VAL A 84 2.07 2.66 -3.67
C VAL A 84 2.77 1.30 -3.84
N PRO A 85 2.08 0.15 -3.68
CA PRO A 85 2.69 -1.16 -3.82
C PRO A 85 2.91 -1.54 -5.29
N SER A 86 3.76 -2.55 -5.54
CA SER A 86 3.72 -3.31 -6.79
C SER A 86 2.59 -4.35 -6.76
N ILE A 87 2.13 -4.74 -7.96
CA ILE A 87 1.12 -5.79 -8.07
C ILE A 87 1.63 -7.12 -7.51
N GLU A 88 2.89 -7.41 -7.68
CA GLU A 88 3.55 -8.60 -7.18
C GLU A 88 3.52 -8.66 -5.64
N GLU A 89 3.92 -7.56 -5.00
CA GLU A 89 3.93 -7.43 -3.54
C GLU A 89 2.53 -7.62 -2.95
N ILE A 90 1.56 -6.86 -3.48
CA ILE A 90 0.22 -6.88 -2.91
C ILE A 90 -0.51 -8.20 -3.21
N CYS A 91 -0.32 -8.77 -4.39
CA CYS A 91 -0.89 -10.05 -4.75
C CYS A 91 -0.39 -11.16 -3.82
N PHE A 92 0.92 -11.20 -3.57
CA PHE A 92 1.52 -12.12 -2.60
C PHE A 92 0.94 -11.95 -1.19
N MET A 93 0.70 -10.71 -0.76
CA MET A 93 0.30 -10.39 0.61
C MET A 93 -1.19 -10.61 0.91
N ILE A 94 -2.09 -10.33 -0.06
CA ILE A 94 -3.54 -10.38 0.20
C ILE A 94 -4.31 -11.34 -0.70
N ASP A 95 -3.67 -11.92 -1.74
CA ASP A 95 -4.31 -12.84 -2.68
C ASP A 95 -3.31 -13.90 -3.18
N ARG A 96 -2.90 -14.78 -2.29
CA ARG A 96 -1.89 -15.80 -2.57
C ARG A 96 -2.27 -16.72 -3.73
N ASP A 97 -3.53 -17.10 -3.82
CA ASP A 97 -4.04 -17.98 -4.89
C ASP A 97 -3.88 -17.28 -6.26
N LYS A 98 -4.19 -15.99 -6.34
CA LYS A 98 -3.99 -15.18 -7.54
C LYS A 98 -2.49 -15.03 -7.87
N PHE A 99 -1.64 -14.84 -6.87
CA PHE A 99 -0.19 -14.77 -7.06
C PHE A 99 0.35 -16.06 -7.69
N GLU A 100 -0.06 -17.22 -7.17
CA GLU A 100 0.34 -18.54 -7.69
C GLU A 100 -0.20 -18.76 -9.12
N GLU A 101 -1.46 -18.38 -9.40
CA GLU A 101 -2.03 -18.40 -10.75
C GLU A 101 -1.18 -17.59 -11.74
N LEU A 102 -0.81 -16.36 -11.36
CA LEU A 102 0.01 -15.48 -12.19
C LEU A 102 1.41 -16.06 -12.43
N GLN A 103 2.02 -16.66 -11.41
CA GLN A 103 3.31 -17.34 -11.55
C GLN A 103 3.24 -18.51 -12.55
N VAL A 104 2.18 -19.31 -12.49
CA VAL A 104 1.96 -20.40 -13.45
C VAL A 104 1.79 -19.85 -14.86
N ARG A 105 1.01 -18.78 -15.05
CA ARG A 105 0.80 -18.12 -16.35
C ARG A 105 2.10 -17.50 -16.90
N ALA A 106 2.97 -17.00 -16.03
CA ALA A 106 4.26 -16.41 -16.41
C ALA A 106 5.33 -17.46 -16.77
N HIS A 107 5.09 -18.76 -16.52
CA HIS A 107 6.04 -19.84 -16.82
C HIS A 107 7.46 -19.59 -16.26
N GLY A 108 7.56 -18.99 -15.08
CA GLY A 108 8.84 -18.63 -14.44
C GLY A 108 9.43 -17.30 -14.89
N GLY A 109 8.74 -16.53 -15.72
CA GLY A 109 9.05 -15.15 -16.07
C GLY A 109 8.43 -14.13 -15.10
N ASP A 110 8.47 -12.86 -15.50
CA ASP A 110 7.85 -11.77 -14.74
C ASP A 110 6.32 -11.85 -14.81
N ILE A 111 5.65 -11.89 -13.66
CA ILE A 111 4.19 -11.94 -13.61
C ILE A 111 3.54 -10.70 -14.24
N THR A 112 4.25 -9.58 -14.29
CA THR A 112 3.74 -8.34 -14.89
C THR A 112 3.56 -8.45 -16.41
N ASP A 113 4.28 -9.35 -17.09
CA ASP A 113 4.16 -9.57 -18.53
C ASP A 113 2.84 -10.24 -18.93
N VAL A 114 2.22 -11.00 -18.02
CA VAL A 114 1.00 -11.76 -18.27
C VAL A 114 -0.28 -11.13 -17.69
N LEU A 115 -0.15 -9.94 -17.08
CA LEU A 115 -1.29 -9.26 -16.45
C LEU A 115 -2.38 -8.87 -17.46
N ASP A 116 -3.61 -9.14 -17.09
CA ASP A 116 -4.83 -8.58 -17.68
C ASP A 116 -5.37 -7.49 -16.72
N ILE A 117 -5.53 -6.28 -17.23
CA ILE A 117 -5.93 -5.14 -16.39
C ILE A 117 -7.31 -5.34 -15.78
N GLU A 118 -8.26 -5.85 -16.56
CA GLU A 118 -9.64 -6.04 -16.10
C GLU A 118 -9.80 -7.23 -15.14
N LYS A 119 -9.06 -8.32 -15.39
CA LYS A 119 -9.22 -9.58 -14.65
C LYS A 119 -8.28 -9.72 -13.46
N ASP A 120 -7.09 -9.13 -13.54
CA ASP A 120 -6.06 -9.30 -12.51
C ASP A 120 -5.85 -8.02 -11.69
N VAL A 121 -5.71 -6.85 -12.36
CA VAL A 121 -5.32 -5.59 -11.71
C VAL A 121 -6.50 -4.95 -10.98
N LYS A 122 -7.62 -4.73 -11.68
CA LYS A 122 -8.81 -4.08 -11.09
C LYS A 122 -9.37 -4.79 -9.86
N PRO A 123 -9.60 -6.12 -9.87
CA PRO A 123 -10.12 -6.81 -8.70
C PRO A 123 -9.18 -6.73 -7.49
N LEU A 124 -7.87 -6.74 -7.73
CA LEU A 124 -6.88 -6.60 -6.67
C LEU A 124 -6.86 -5.17 -6.11
N ALA A 125 -6.94 -4.16 -6.98
CA ALA A 125 -7.05 -2.77 -6.58
C ALA A 125 -8.31 -2.52 -5.73
N GLU A 126 -9.46 -3.08 -6.11
CA GLU A 126 -10.69 -3.01 -5.31
C GLU A 126 -10.54 -3.64 -3.93
N LYS A 127 -9.79 -4.77 -3.82
CA LYS A 127 -9.46 -5.36 -2.51
C LYS A 127 -8.66 -4.38 -1.66
N CYS A 128 -7.64 -3.73 -2.23
CA CYS A 128 -6.85 -2.72 -1.52
C CYS A 128 -7.70 -1.55 -1.03
N MET A 129 -8.56 -1.00 -1.88
CA MET A 129 -9.46 0.11 -1.52
C MET A 129 -10.42 -0.27 -0.38
N LYS A 130 -10.91 -1.51 -0.37
CA LYS A 130 -11.76 -2.04 0.72
C LYS A 130 -11.00 -2.16 2.05
N LEU A 131 -9.67 -2.29 2.03
CA LEU A 131 -8.84 -2.29 3.22
C LEU A 131 -8.64 -0.89 3.81
N GLY A 132 -8.97 0.18 3.07
CA GLY A 132 -9.11 1.51 3.66
C GLY A 132 -8.19 2.61 3.15
N CYS A 133 -7.24 2.34 2.25
CA CYS A 133 -6.43 3.41 1.65
C CYS A 133 -7.30 4.38 0.83
N LYS A 134 -6.82 5.61 0.66
CA LYS A 134 -7.59 6.67 -0.01
C LYS A 134 -7.19 6.85 -1.47
N VAL A 135 -5.90 6.72 -1.75
CA VAL A 135 -5.33 6.77 -3.11
C VAL A 135 -4.43 5.55 -3.28
N LEU A 136 -4.72 4.71 -4.25
CA LEU A 136 -3.91 3.55 -4.62
C LEU A 136 -3.19 3.84 -5.94
N LEU A 137 -1.87 3.69 -5.93
CA LEU A 137 -0.99 3.70 -7.10
C LEU A 137 -0.36 2.32 -7.23
N LEU A 138 -0.96 1.43 -8.01
CA LEU A 138 -0.51 0.06 -8.16
C LEU A 138 0.47 -0.07 -9.33
N LYS A 139 1.74 -0.32 -9.01
CA LYS A 139 2.82 -0.49 -10.00
C LYS A 139 2.67 -1.84 -10.71
N CYS A 140 2.58 -1.84 -12.04
CA CYS A 140 2.39 -3.02 -12.88
C CYS A 140 3.60 -3.33 -13.77
N GLY A 141 4.82 -3.06 -13.29
CA GLY A 141 6.06 -3.27 -14.02
C GLY A 141 6.13 -2.46 -15.32
N ALA A 142 6.66 -3.06 -16.38
CA ALA A 142 6.75 -2.43 -17.69
C ALA A 142 5.39 -2.14 -18.34
N LYS A 143 4.29 -2.71 -17.85
CA LYS A 143 2.93 -2.43 -18.36
C LYS A 143 2.43 -1.05 -17.95
N GLY A 144 2.93 -0.48 -16.86
CA GLY A 144 2.52 0.84 -16.42
C GLY A 144 2.03 0.88 -14.97
N MET A 145 1.09 1.77 -14.67
CA MET A 145 0.56 2.01 -13.34
C MET A 145 -0.97 2.11 -13.36
N TYR A 146 -1.60 1.52 -12.37
CA TYR A 146 -3.04 1.63 -12.15
C TYR A 146 -3.32 2.54 -10.95
N LEU A 147 -4.12 3.58 -11.19
CA LEU A 147 -4.61 4.49 -10.17
C LEU A 147 -6.05 4.12 -9.79
N GLN A 148 -6.33 4.02 -8.50
CA GLN A 148 -7.70 4.02 -7.98
C GLN A 148 -7.80 4.94 -6.78
N THR A 149 -8.89 5.73 -6.72
CA THR A 149 -9.12 6.69 -5.64
C THR A 149 -10.46 6.46 -4.97
N ALA A 150 -10.53 6.87 -3.70
CA ALA A 150 -11.74 6.78 -2.88
C ALA A 150 -12.74 7.90 -3.23
N SER A 151 -13.89 7.88 -2.56
CA SER A 151 -14.90 8.93 -2.66
C SER A 151 -14.37 10.29 -2.19
N LYS A 152 -15.03 11.36 -2.61
CA LYS A 152 -14.72 12.74 -2.20
C LYS A 152 -14.62 12.89 -0.68
N GLU A 153 -15.55 12.29 0.07
CA GLU A 153 -15.60 12.39 1.53
C GLU A 153 -14.36 11.75 2.18
N LYS A 154 -13.87 10.64 1.62
CA LYS A 154 -12.64 10.01 2.09
C LYS A 154 -11.39 10.80 1.70
N LEU A 155 -11.34 11.31 0.46
CA LEU A 155 -10.23 12.14 0.02
C LEU A 155 -10.13 13.44 0.81
N ALA A 156 -11.24 14.04 1.23
CA ALA A 156 -11.27 15.22 2.09
C ALA A 156 -10.68 14.99 3.51
N GLN A 157 -10.45 13.74 3.90
CA GLN A 157 -9.77 13.39 5.16
C GLN A 157 -8.25 13.39 5.05
N ILE A 158 -7.69 13.48 3.84
CA ILE A 158 -6.25 13.63 3.63
C ILE A 158 -5.82 14.98 4.19
N SER A 159 -4.64 15.03 4.77
CA SER A 159 -4.09 16.27 5.33
C SER A 159 -4.19 17.44 4.34
N SER A 160 -4.73 18.57 4.79
CA SER A 160 -4.79 19.81 4.00
C SER A 160 -3.43 20.42 3.64
N ARG A 161 -2.35 19.87 4.22
CA ARG A 161 -0.97 20.24 3.83
C ARG A 161 -0.59 19.69 2.47
N VAL A 162 -1.36 18.72 1.96
CA VAL A 162 -1.27 18.25 0.57
C VAL A 162 -2.42 18.89 -0.19
N GLU A 163 -2.09 19.70 -1.19
CA GLU A 163 -3.09 20.34 -2.06
C GLU A 163 -3.67 19.28 -3.01
N LEU A 164 -4.75 18.63 -2.58
CA LEU A 164 -5.50 17.66 -3.37
C LEU A 164 -6.91 18.19 -3.66
N ASP A 165 -7.23 18.36 -4.95
CA ASP A 165 -8.60 18.66 -5.36
C ASP A 165 -9.46 17.38 -5.26
N ALA A 166 -10.16 17.23 -4.14
CA ALA A 166 -10.99 16.06 -3.87
C ALA A 166 -12.13 15.87 -4.89
N ASP A 167 -12.64 16.94 -5.50
CA ASP A 167 -13.66 16.84 -6.55
C ASP A 167 -13.07 16.28 -7.86
N ALA A 168 -11.89 16.74 -8.23
CA ALA A 168 -11.22 16.26 -9.44
C ALA A 168 -10.71 14.83 -9.31
N TRP A 169 -10.35 14.41 -8.08
CA TRP A 169 -9.73 13.11 -7.80
C TRP A 169 -10.70 12.03 -7.33
N ALA A 170 -11.94 12.36 -6.97
CA ALA A 170 -12.89 11.37 -6.45
C ALA A 170 -13.25 10.28 -7.46
N ASP A 171 -13.34 9.03 -6.97
CA ASP A 171 -13.87 7.86 -7.69
C ASP A 171 -13.16 7.60 -9.05
N ARG A 172 -11.87 7.89 -9.12
CA ARG A 172 -11.07 7.64 -10.33
C ARG A 172 -10.59 6.20 -10.38
N SER A 173 -10.54 5.68 -11.61
CA SER A 173 -10.02 4.36 -11.96
C SER A 173 -9.35 4.49 -13.34
N LEU A 174 -8.03 4.57 -13.35
CA LEU A 174 -7.24 4.89 -14.54
C LEU A 174 -6.05 3.92 -14.66
N PHE A 175 -5.71 3.57 -15.88
CA PHE A 175 -4.48 2.84 -16.19
C PHE A 175 -3.69 3.64 -17.21
N GLU A 176 -2.40 3.85 -16.91
CA GLU A 176 -1.45 4.56 -17.76
C GLU A 176 -0.20 3.71 -17.99
N ARG A 177 0.32 3.75 -19.23
CA ARG A 177 1.52 3.03 -19.66
C ARG A 177 2.76 3.91 -19.57
#